data_e5f8fd4df1c37d7617a44996fca8d997
#
_entry.id   e5f8fd4df1c37d7617a44996fca8d997
#
_cell.length_a   1.000
_cell.length_b   1.000
_cell.length_c   1.000
_cell.angle_alpha   90.00
_cell.angle_beta   90.00
_cell.angle_gamma   90.00
#
_symmetry.space_group_name_H-M   'P 1'
#
loop_
_entity.id
_entity.type
_entity.pdbx_description
1 polymer ?
#
loop_
_entity_poly.entity_id
_entity_poly.type
_entity_poly.pdbx_seq_one_letter_code
_entity_poly.pdbx_strand_id
1 'polypeptide(L)'
;MLSLDFDRGTLLVRGLDEAAAQTLAVADARFDRRVGAVRLPAYRYADLVLALRSLAMEYDDKARAYSRLEGLEPPPREPRPYQLEAVSAWRSAGKRGVVVLPTGAGKTFVAMLAVASAARSALVVVPTIDLLHQWYSVLAGSFPGRKIGAVGAGEFTV
;
A
#
# COMPACT_ATOMS: atom_id res chain seq x y z
N MET A 1 -17.86 16.33 -12.03
CA MET A 1 -16.76 16.05 -11.10
C MET A 1 -16.31 14.61 -11.33
N LEU A 2 -15.03 14.41 -11.56
CA LEU A 2 -14.49 13.07 -11.77
C LEU A 2 -14.42 12.30 -10.45
N SER A 3 -14.57 10.97 -10.47
CA SER A 3 -14.26 10.13 -9.32
C SER A 3 -13.26 9.05 -9.70
N LEU A 4 -12.31 8.80 -8.79
CA LEU A 4 -11.37 7.69 -8.84
C LEU A 4 -11.84 6.62 -7.87
N ASP A 5 -12.14 5.44 -8.40
CA ASP A 5 -12.54 4.28 -7.60
C ASP A 5 -11.54 3.14 -7.80
N PHE A 6 -11.32 2.31 -6.76
CA PHE A 6 -10.57 1.07 -6.88
C PHE A 6 -11.51 -0.11 -7.09
N ASP A 7 -11.26 -0.90 -8.14
CA ASP A 7 -12.04 -2.09 -8.45
C ASP A 7 -11.13 -3.27 -8.85
N ARG A 8 -10.98 -4.25 -7.96
CA ARG A 8 -10.32 -5.53 -8.19
C ARG A 8 -8.96 -5.43 -8.89
N GLY A 9 -8.05 -4.60 -8.37
CA GLY A 9 -6.71 -4.41 -8.94
C GLY A 9 -6.63 -3.38 -10.07
N THR A 10 -7.74 -2.74 -10.42
CA THR A 10 -7.81 -1.66 -11.40
C THR A 10 -8.34 -0.37 -10.77
N LEU A 11 -8.07 0.74 -11.43
CA LEU A 11 -8.71 2.03 -11.15
C LEU A 11 -9.81 2.27 -12.17
N LEU A 12 -10.87 2.88 -11.71
CA LEU A 12 -11.97 3.39 -12.54
C LEU A 12 -12.01 4.91 -12.41
N VAL A 13 -11.88 5.61 -13.53
CA VAL A 13 -12.08 7.06 -13.60
C VAL A 13 -13.45 7.31 -14.22
N ARG A 14 -14.40 7.72 -13.40
CA ARG A 14 -15.75 8.06 -13.84
C ARG A 14 -15.86 9.53 -14.19
N GLY A 15 -16.76 9.85 -15.11
CA GLY A 15 -17.00 11.22 -15.55
C GLY A 15 -16.15 11.65 -16.76
N LEU A 16 -15.35 10.74 -17.33
CA LEU A 16 -14.67 10.92 -18.61
C LEU A 16 -15.41 10.14 -19.69
N ASP A 17 -15.51 10.71 -20.86
CA ASP A 17 -15.92 10.03 -22.08
C ASP A 17 -14.74 9.35 -22.79
N GLU A 18 -15.02 8.65 -23.89
CA GLU A 18 -14.01 7.90 -24.65
C GLU A 18 -12.95 8.83 -25.28
N ALA A 19 -13.33 10.05 -25.67
CA ALA A 19 -12.41 11.04 -26.25
C ALA A 19 -11.48 11.63 -25.17
N ALA A 20 -12.03 11.98 -24.01
CA ALA A 20 -11.25 12.48 -22.88
C ALA A 20 -10.30 11.42 -22.30
N ALA A 21 -10.65 10.12 -22.42
CA ALA A 21 -9.77 9.03 -22.03
C ALA A 21 -8.42 9.04 -22.78
N GLN A 22 -8.46 9.36 -24.06
CA GLN A 22 -7.24 9.46 -24.89
C GLN A 22 -6.35 10.63 -24.46
N THR A 23 -6.95 11.71 -23.98
CA THR A 23 -6.25 12.93 -23.54
C THR A 23 -5.47 12.71 -22.25
N LEU A 24 -5.85 11.71 -21.42
CA LEU A 24 -5.12 11.39 -20.19
C LEU A 24 -3.67 10.95 -20.44
N ALA A 25 -3.37 10.41 -21.63
CA ALA A 25 -2.03 9.93 -22.02
C ALA A 25 -1.36 8.99 -20.98
N VAL A 26 -2.15 8.26 -20.21
CA VAL A 26 -1.65 7.28 -19.22
C VAL A 26 -1.62 5.90 -19.89
N ALA A 27 -0.49 5.22 -19.77
CA ALA A 27 -0.32 3.88 -20.32
C ALA A 27 -1.38 2.92 -19.75
N ASP A 28 -1.87 2.02 -20.61
CA ASP A 28 -2.89 1.01 -20.28
C ASP A 28 -4.29 1.57 -19.92
N ALA A 29 -4.51 2.89 -19.98
CA ALA A 29 -5.83 3.49 -19.78
C ALA A 29 -6.72 3.19 -21.00
N ARG A 30 -7.91 2.62 -20.75
CA ARG A 30 -8.89 2.29 -21.79
C ARG A 30 -10.30 2.62 -21.31
N PHE A 31 -11.14 3.10 -22.21
CA PHE A 31 -12.53 3.30 -21.90
C PHE A 31 -13.27 1.95 -21.89
N ASP A 32 -13.81 1.56 -20.74
CA ASP A 32 -14.64 0.36 -20.57
C ASP A 32 -16.12 0.73 -20.75
N ARG A 33 -16.63 0.46 -21.92
CA ARG A 33 -18.05 0.78 -22.28
C ARG A 33 -19.08 0.08 -21.39
N ARG A 34 -18.71 -1.06 -20.75
CA ARG A 34 -19.64 -1.81 -19.88
C ARG A 34 -19.93 -1.09 -18.59
N VAL A 35 -18.96 -0.30 -18.10
CA VAL A 35 -19.08 0.45 -16.84
C VAL A 35 -19.13 1.96 -17.06
N GLY A 36 -18.98 2.42 -18.32
CA GLY A 36 -19.00 3.83 -18.68
C GLY A 36 -17.88 4.64 -18.00
N ALA A 37 -16.69 4.07 -17.89
CA ALA A 37 -15.56 4.67 -17.19
C ALA A 37 -14.22 4.30 -17.83
N VAL A 38 -13.19 5.13 -17.62
CA VAL A 38 -11.84 4.77 -17.99
C VAL A 38 -11.29 3.80 -16.96
N ARG A 39 -10.81 2.65 -17.42
CA ARG A 39 -10.18 1.62 -16.60
C ARG A 39 -8.69 1.54 -16.91
N LEU A 40 -7.87 1.42 -15.85
CA LEU A 40 -6.42 1.22 -15.94
C LEU A 40 -5.92 0.39 -14.74
N PRO A 41 -4.76 -0.29 -14.86
CA PRO A 41 -4.19 -1.04 -13.73
C PRO A 41 -3.91 -0.14 -12.52
N ALA A 42 -4.17 -0.64 -11.31
CA ALA A 42 -4.02 0.16 -10.08
C ALA A 42 -2.58 0.63 -9.81
N TYR A 43 -1.56 -0.08 -10.33
CA TYR A 43 -0.17 0.36 -10.20
C TYR A 43 0.13 1.66 -10.98
N ARG A 44 -0.73 2.06 -11.91
CA ARG A 44 -0.65 3.34 -12.64
C ARG A 44 -1.27 4.52 -11.88
N TYR A 45 -1.62 4.33 -10.61
CA TYR A 45 -2.24 5.40 -9.81
C TYR A 45 -1.42 6.70 -9.80
N ALA A 46 -0.10 6.63 -9.63
CA ALA A 46 0.75 7.82 -9.62
C ALA A 46 0.74 8.56 -10.96
N ASP A 47 0.82 7.80 -12.08
CA ASP A 47 0.80 8.36 -13.44
C ASP A 47 -0.55 9.04 -13.70
N LEU A 48 -1.66 8.40 -13.31
CA LEU A 48 -2.99 8.97 -13.42
C LEU A 48 -3.15 10.30 -12.65
N VAL A 49 -2.72 10.31 -11.37
CA VAL A 49 -2.82 11.51 -10.54
C VAL A 49 -1.99 12.67 -11.11
N LEU A 50 -0.79 12.38 -11.63
CA LEU A 50 0.04 13.39 -12.30
C LEU A 50 -0.63 13.92 -13.58
N ALA A 51 -1.22 13.04 -14.39
CA ALA A 51 -1.95 13.43 -15.59
C ALA A 51 -3.16 14.31 -15.28
N LEU A 52 -3.99 13.92 -14.31
CA LEU A 52 -5.15 14.72 -13.90
C LEU A 52 -4.75 16.10 -13.39
N ARG A 53 -3.66 16.18 -12.62
CA ARG A 53 -3.14 17.46 -12.13
C ARG A 53 -2.58 18.34 -13.26
N SER A 54 -1.86 17.76 -14.22
CA SER A 54 -1.32 18.51 -15.36
C SER A 54 -2.43 19.08 -16.26
N LEU A 55 -3.57 18.39 -16.31
CA LEU A 55 -4.77 18.82 -17.02
C LEU A 55 -5.69 19.72 -16.19
N ALA A 56 -5.29 20.08 -14.96
CA ALA A 56 -6.10 20.84 -14.00
C ALA A 56 -7.50 20.28 -13.78
N MET A 57 -7.67 18.95 -13.86
CA MET A 57 -8.94 18.28 -13.65
C MET A 57 -9.19 18.06 -12.17
N GLU A 58 -10.36 18.50 -11.68
CA GLU A 58 -10.81 18.21 -10.32
C GLU A 58 -11.40 16.80 -10.23
N TYR A 59 -11.03 16.06 -9.18
CA TYR A 59 -11.49 14.70 -8.95
C TYR A 59 -11.64 14.37 -7.47
N ASP A 60 -12.59 13.51 -7.15
CA ASP A 60 -12.76 12.87 -5.84
C ASP A 60 -12.01 11.54 -5.81
N ASP A 61 -11.01 11.41 -4.94
CA ASP A 61 -10.14 10.24 -4.85
C ASP A 61 -10.64 9.24 -3.81
N LYS A 62 -11.54 8.36 -4.21
CA LYS A 62 -12.03 7.24 -3.40
C LYS A 62 -11.12 6.01 -3.46
N ALA A 63 -10.27 5.90 -4.49
CA ALA A 63 -9.32 4.80 -4.63
C ALA A 63 -8.27 4.79 -3.52
N ARG A 64 -8.03 5.94 -2.87
CA ARG A 64 -7.08 6.13 -1.78
C ARG A 64 -7.73 6.15 -0.38
N ALA A 65 -9.00 5.85 -0.28
CA ALA A 65 -9.74 5.80 0.97
C ALA A 65 -9.36 4.57 1.82
N TYR A 66 -8.10 4.51 2.26
CA TYR A 66 -7.61 3.44 3.14
C TYR A 66 -8.15 3.63 4.55
N SER A 67 -8.82 2.60 5.07
CA SER A 67 -9.24 2.57 6.47
C SER A 67 -8.03 2.63 7.41
N ARG A 68 -8.12 3.41 8.48
CA ARG A 68 -7.17 3.32 9.58
C ARG A 68 -7.49 2.07 10.41
N LEU A 69 -6.44 1.36 10.82
CA LEU A 69 -6.55 0.27 11.78
C LEU A 69 -6.43 0.85 13.18
N GLU A 70 -7.56 1.01 13.87
CA GLU A 70 -7.58 1.49 15.24
C GLU A 70 -6.98 0.44 16.20
N GLY A 71 -6.34 0.89 17.29
CA GLY A 71 -5.74 0.01 18.29
C GLY A 71 -4.62 -0.89 17.76
N LEU A 72 -3.91 -0.47 16.72
CA LEU A 72 -2.72 -1.17 16.25
C LEU A 72 -1.52 -0.68 17.08
N GLU A 73 -1.29 -1.32 18.22
CA GLU A 73 -0.18 -0.99 19.11
C GLU A 73 1.12 -1.65 18.63
N PRO A 74 2.27 -1.01 18.87
CA PRO A 74 3.55 -1.62 18.62
C PRO A 74 3.75 -2.84 19.53
N PRO A 75 4.58 -3.84 19.12
CA PRO A 75 4.90 -4.97 19.98
C PRO A 75 5.40 -4.52 21.36
N PRO A 76 5.06 -5.24 22.44
CA PRO A 76 5.37 -4.86 23.84
C PRO A 76 6.88 -5.07 24.15
N ARG A 77 7.72 -4.35 23.45
CA ARG A 77 9.18 -4.36 23.59
C ARG A 77 9.71 -2.95 23.46
N GLU A 78 10.61 -2.55 24.34
CA GLU A 78 11.26 -1.24 24.26
C GLU A 78 12.19 -1.15 23.04
N PRO A 79 11.96 -0.19 22.13
CA PRO A 79 12.82 0.00 20.98
C PRO A 79 14.17 0.58 21.38
N ARG A 80 15.22 0.13 20.73
CA ARG A 80 16.55 0.75 20.87
C ARG A 80 16.59 2.11 20.14
N PRO A 81 17.45 3.06 20.57
CA PRO A 81 17.52 4.41 19.98
C PRO A 81 17.64 4.41 18.45
N TYR A 82 18.55 3.60 17.88
CA TYR A 82 18.74 3.51 16.44
C TYR A 82 17.53 2.95 15.67
N GLN A 83 16.69 2.13 16.32
CA GLN A 83 15.44 1.62 15.72
C GLN A 83 14.38 2.72 15.64
N LEU A 84 14.28 3.54 16.66
CA LEU A 84 13.41 4.73 16.65
C LEU A 84 13.88 5.75 15.61
N GLU A 85 15.18 5.99 15.51
CA GLU A 85 15.78 6.85 14.50
C GLU A 85 15.45 6.36 13.09
N ALA A 86 15.59 5.07 12.81
CA ALA A 86 15.24 4.48 11.52
C ALA A 86 13.78 4.69 11.15
N VAL A 87 12.84 4.48 12.09
CA VAL A 87 11.41 4.72 11.87
C VAL A 87 11.12 6.21 11.69
N SER A 88 11.77 7.08 12.45
CA SER A 88 11.64 8.53 12.33
C SER A 88 12.10 9.03 10.95
N ALA A 89 13.29 8.60 10.51
CA ALA A 89 13.83 8.94 9.20
C ALA A 89 12.90 8.48 8.07
N TRP A 90 12.39 7.22 8.14
CA TRP A 90 11.43 6.70 7.19
C TRP A 90 10.13 7.53 7.16
N ARG A 91 9.61 7.96 8.32
CA ARG A 91 8.42 8.82 8.39
C ARG A 91 8.66 10.17 7.73
N SER A 92 9.81 10.80 8.03
CA SER A 92 10.20 12.10 7.46
C SER A 92 10.42 12.04 5.95
N ALA A 93 10.86 10.88 5.43
CA ALA A 93 10.99 10.61 3.99
C ALA A 93 9.66 10.23 3.30
N GLY A 94 8.50 10.59 3.88
CA GLY A 94 7.20 10.27 3.33
C GLY A 94 6.83 8.78 3.33
N LYS A 95 7.40 8.03 4.30
CA LYS A 95 7.22 6.58 4.47
C LYS A 95 7.78 5.77 3.29
N ARG A 96 8.87 6.25 2.70
CA ARG A 96 9.59 5.59 1.60
C ARG A 96 11.07 5.54 1.92
N GLY A 97 11.77 4.50 1.42
CA GLY A 97 13.20 4.37 1.59
C GLY A 97 13.62 2.95 1.93
N VAL A 98 14.93 2.79 2.15
CA VAL A 98 15.57 1.53 2.54
C VAL A 98 16.18 1.71 3.93
N VAL A 99 15.87 0.78 4.83
CA VAL A 99 16.47 0.72 6.17
C VAL A 99 17.55 -0.34 6.16
N VAL A 100 18.81 0.08 6.33
CA VAL A 100 19.97 -0.80 6.39
C VAL A 100 20.43 -0.90 7.82
N LEU A 101 20.41 -2.11 8.39
CA LEU A 101 20.86 -2.40 9.73
C LEU A 101 21.68 -3.70 9.73
N PRO A 102 22.67 -3.86 10.62
CA PRO A 102 23.43 -5.10 10.76
C PRO A 102 22.54 -6.32 11.04
N THR A 103 23.06 -7.51 10.79
CA THR A 103 22.39 -8.76 11.17
C THR A 103 22.21 -8.80 12.69
N GLY A 104 21.06 -9.26 13.17
CA GLY A 104 20.75 -9.27 14.61
C GLY A 104 20.30 -7.93 15.20
N ALA A 105 20.41 -6.82 14.49
CA ALA A 105 19.98 -5.49 14.99
C ALA A 105 18.44 -5.33 15.11
N GLY A 106 17.66 -6.34 14.72
CA GLY A 106 16.19 -6.31 14.85
C GLY A 106 15.48 -5.56 13.71
N LYS A 107 15.92 -5.74 12.46
CA LYS A 107 15.24 -5.19 11.26
C LYS A 107 13.74 -5.48 11.24
N THR A 108 13.35 -6.71 11.58
CA THR A 108 11.95 -7.14 11.65
C THR A 108 11.18 -6.30 12.67
N PHE A 109 11.78 -6.00 13.83
CA PHE A 109 11.15 -5.16 14.84
C PHE A 109 10.94 -3.72 14.36
N VAL A 110 11.91 -3.15 13.63
CA VAL A 110 11.74 -1.83 12.97
C VAL A 110 10.56 -1.85 12.00
N ALA A 111 10.39 -2.93 11.24
CA ALA A 111 9.25 -3.06 10.35
C ALA A 111 7.92 -3.14 11.12
N MET A 112 7.86 -3.84 12.27
CA MET A 112 6.67 -3.87 13.13
C MET A 112 6.35 -2.48 13.68
N LEU A 113 7.35 -1.72 14.12
CA LEU A 113 7.17 -0.33 14.55
C LEU A 113 6.64 0.55 13.41
N ALA A 114 7.13 0.34 12.18
CA ALA A 114 6.66 1.08 11.00
C ALA A 114 5.20 0.73 10.67
N VAL A 115 4.81 -0.55 10.73
CA VAL A 115 3.43 -1.02 10.53
C VAL A 115 2.50 -0.39 11.57
N ALA A 116 2.85 -0.47 12.86
CA ALA A 116 2.07 0.15 13.93
C ALA A 116 1.95 1.68 13.74
N SER A 117 3.06 2.34 13.41
CA SER A 117 3.09 3.79 13.13
C SER A 117 2.25 4.19 11.90
N ALA A 118 2.18 3.34 10.88
CA ALA A 118 1.35 3.60 9.71
C ALA A 118 -0.14 3.44 10.02
N ALA A 119 -0.48 2.54 10.95
CA ALA A 119 -1.85 2.19 11.35
C ALA A 119 -2.73 1.85 10.14
N ARG A 120 -2.22 1.03 9.22
CA ARG A 120 -2.90 0.62 7.98
C ARG A 120 -2.58 -0.83 7.65
N SER A 121 -3.39 -1.43 6.80
CA SER A 121 -3.07 -2.73 6.21
C SER A 121 -1.69 -2.68 5.56
N ALA A 122 -0.89 -3.71 5.80
CA ALA A 122 0.48 -3.81 5.29
C ALA A 122 0.64 -5.11 4.50
N LEU A 123 1.43 -5.04 3.43
CA LEU A 123 1.86 -6.20 2.66
C LEU A 123 3.37 -6.38 2.87
N VAL A 124 3.75 -7.56 3.32
CA VAL A 124 5.16 -7.97 3.44
C VAL A 124 5.48 -8.93 2.30
N VAL A 125 6.47 -8.59 1.50
CA VAL A 125 6.93 -9.43 0.38
C VAL A 125 8.29 -10.01 0.73
N VAL A 126 8.41 -11.32 0.63
CA VAL A 126 9.63 -12.07 0.98
C VAL A 126 10.00 -13.05 -0.13
N PRO A 127 11.30 -13.33 -0.34
CA PRO A 127 11.76 -14.15 -1.47
C PRO A 127 11.65 -15.67 -1.25
N THR A 128 11.45 -16.14 -0.01
CA THR A 128 11.42 -17.57 0.32
C THR A 128 10.24 -17.92 1.20
N ILE A 129 9.82 -19.19 1.14
CA ILE A 129 8.73 -19.74 1.95
C ILE A 129 9.08 -19.72 3.44
N ASP A 130 10.31 -20.06 3.79
CA ASP A 130 10.78 -20.04 5.20
C ASP A 130 10.64 -18.64 5.79
N LEU A 131 11.01 -17.60 5.04
CA LEU A 131 10.80 -16.22 5.45
C LEU A 131 9.33 -15.86 5.53
N LEU A 132 8.46 -16.39 4.66
CA LEU A 132 7.02 -16.18 4.73
C LEU A 132 6.48 -16.72 6.06
N HIS A 133 6.80 -17.97 6.42
CA HIS A 133 6.38 -18.56 7.69
C HIS A 133 6.93 -17.80 8.91
N GLN A 134 8.20 -17.37 8.85
CA GLN A 134 8.81 -16.56 9.90
C GLN A 134 8.06 -15.23 10.06
N TRP A 135 7.78 -14.52 8.96
CA TRP A 135 7.05 -13.26 9.01
C TRP A 135 5.61 -13.42 9.47
N TYR A 136 4.93 -14.48 9.02
CA TYR A 136 3.58 -14.79 9.49
C TYR A 136 3.55 -14.96 11.02
N SER A 137 4.45 -15.76 11.56
CA SER A 137 4.56 -15.99 13.01
C SER A 137 4.86 -14.71 13.78
N VAL A 138 5.78 -13.87 13.27
CA VAL A 138 6.14 -12.58 13.90
C VAL A 138 4.94 -11.62 13.87
N LEU A 139 4.22 -11.52 12.76
CA LEU A 139 3.06 -10.64 12.64
C LEU A 139 1.93 -11.10 13.56
N ALA A 140 1.63 -12.41 13.60
CA ALA A 140 0.61 -12.98 14.47
C ALA A 140 0.92 -12.74 15.95
N GLY A 141 2.17 -12.90 16.35
CA GLY A 141 2.62 -12.63 17.72
C GLY A 141 2.68 -11.14 18.07
N SER A 142 2.96 -10.28 17.10
CA SER A 142 3.09 -8.84 17.33
C SER A 142 1.75 -8.10 17.34
N PHE A 143 0.76 -8.62 16.62
CA PHE A 143 -0.56 -7.98 16.47
C PHE A 143 -1.69 -8.99 16.77
N PRO A 144 -1.84 -9.43 18.02
CA PRO A 144 -2.84 -10.41 18.40
C PRO A 144 -4.25 -9.90 18.07
N GLY A 145 -5.12 -10.81 17.62
CA GLY A 145 -6.50 -10.49 17.23
C GLY A 145 -6.63 -9.80 15.86
N ARG A 146 -5.53 -9.58 15.13
CA ARG A 146 -5.58 -9.06 13.76
C ARG A 146 -5.61 -10.20 12.74
N LYS A 147 -6.36 -9.98 11.66
CA LYS A 147 -6.42 -10.92 10.55
C LYS A 147 -5.11 -10.83 9.76
N ILE A 148 -4.38 -11.93 9.68
CA ILE A 148 -3.12 -12.05 8.97
C ILE A 148 -3.27 -13.17 7.97
N GLY A 149 -3.03 -12.86 6.70
CA GLY A 149 -3.05 -13.82 5.61
C GLY A 149 -1.64 -14.10 5.09
N ALA A 150 -1.48 -15.24 4.43
CA ALA A 150 -0.27 -15.62 3.74
C ALA A 150 -0.63 -16.13 2.34
N VAL A 151 0.18 -15.76 1.36
CA VAL A 151 0.06 -16.21 -0.04
C VAL A 151 1.42 -16.70 -0.52
N GLY A 152 1.52 -17.98 -0.81
CA GLY A 152 2.75 -18.61 -1.27
C GLY A 152 2.71 -20.13 -1.12
N ALA A 153 3.64 -20.85 -1.75
CA ALA A 153 3.76 -22.32 -1.68
C ALA A 153 2.46 -23.11 -2.00
N GLY A 154 1.55 -22.54 -2.76
CA GLY A 154 0.24 -23.14 -3.01
C GLY A 154 -0.78 -22.90 -1.90
N GLU A 155 -0.41 -22.24 -0.81
CA GLU A 155 -1.33 -21.82 0.24
C GLU A 155 -1.88 -20.42 -0.07
N PHE A 156 -3.17 -20.26 0.14
CA PHE A 156 -3.87 -18.99 0.00
C PHE A 156 -4.80 -18.81 1.20
N THR A 157 -4.32 -18.10 2.21
CA THR A 157 -5.08 -17.75 3.41
C THR A 157 -5.13 -16.22 3.51
N VAL A 158 -6.32 -15.64 3.29
CA VAL A 158 -6.55 -14.18 3.35
C VAL A 158 -7.73 -13.88 4.27
#